data_a3dd58736cf317fc339d42bda9badf7f
#
_entry.id   a3dd58736cf317fc339d42bda9badf7f
#
_cell.length_a   1.000
_cell.length_b   1.000
_cell.length_c   1.000
_cell.angle_alpha   90.00
_cell.angle_beta   90.00
_cell.angle_gamma   90.00
#
_symmetry.space_group_name_H-M   'P 1'
#
loop_
_entity.id
_entity.type
_entity.pdbx_description
1 polymer ?
#
loop_
_entity_poly.entity_id
_entity_poly.type
_entity_poly.pdbx_seq_one_letter_code
_entity_poly.pdbx_strand_id
1 'polypeptide(L)'
;MTPGMHKTRGFTLIELLVAIGILAMVAVLGWRGLDGIVRARSSLTEQMESTRGMQLAFAQLQSDCEHAADASILGRRPFLLQNEGRITLVRTVFNENEPARLQVIAYRLVNGQLLRRESIATRDLVQLDALWQAAVTDADTTPPVVLQGGIEAMGVLVWQNGAWRAQVETNPPAPVTSASALAVTGLQVVLRTRGYPQPLTKSFLLGSL
;
A
#
# COMPACT_ATOMS: atom_id res chain seq x y z
N MET A 1 33.87 81.59 -18.33
CA MET A 1 33.35 80.28 -17.83
C MET A 1 32.24 79.85 -18.82
N THR A 2 32.54 78.92 -19.71
CA THR A 2 31.58 78.38 -20.67
C THR A 2 31.09 77.01 -20.16
N PRO A 3 29.77 76.76 -20.01
CA PRO A 3 29.29 75.49 -19.58
C PRO A 3 29.36 74.47 -20.76
N GLY A 4 30.04 73.34 -20.51
CA GLY A 4 30.16 72.26 -21.45
C GLY A 4 28.80 71.58 -21.70
N MET A 5 28.34 71.63 -22.94
CA MET A 5 27.15 70.98 -23.42
C MET A 5 27.40 69.43 -23.42
N HIS A 6 26.80 68.72 -22.47
CA HIS A 6 26.74 67.29 -22.53
C HIS A 6 25.89 66.83 -23.73
N LYS A 7 26.51 66.24 -24.75
CA LYS A 7 25.80 65.59 -25.84
C LYS A 7 25.08 64.34 -25.29
N THR A 8 23.76 64.44 -25.14
CA THR A 8 22.88 63.29 -24.92
C THR A 8 22.88 62.41 -26.16
N ARG A 9 23.49 61.25 -26.10
CA ARG A 9 23.39 60.21 -27.15
C ARG A 9 21.98 59.65 -27.13
N GLY A 10 21.24 59.80 -28.21
CA GLY A 10 19.95 59.17 -28.40
C GLY A 10 20.10 57.68 -28.72
N PHE A 11 19.18 56.83 -28.22
CA PHE A 11 19.11 55.41 -28.55
C PHE A 11 18.77 55.22 -30.03
N THR A 12 19.46 54.28 -30.67
CA THR A 12 19.13 53.89 -32.06
C THR A 12 18.00 52.85 -32.05
N LEU A 13 17.17 52.84 -33.11
CA LEU A 13 16.07 51.89 -33.26
C LEU A 13 16.57 50.43 -33.26
N ILE A 14 17.75 50.20 -33.81
CA ILE A 14 18.39 48.87 -33.82
C ILE A 14 18.82 48.40 -32.44
N GLU A 15 19.33 49.29 -31.57
CA GLU A 15 19.66 48.95 -30.18
C GLU A 15 18.40 48.53 -29.39
N LEU A 16 17.27 49.21 -29.62
CA LEU A 16 16.00 48.86 -29.00
C LEU A 16 15.52 47.46 -29.45
N LEU A 17 15.59 47.20 -30.77
CA LEU A 17 15.18 45.89 -31.32
C LEU A 17 16.05 44.74 -30.79
N VAL A 18 17.36 44.92 -30.72
CA VAL A 18 18.28 43.92 -30.17
C VAL A 18 18.02 43.71 -28.69
N ALA A 19 17.81 44.77 -27.92
CA ALA A 19 17.51 44.67 -26.49
C ALA A 19 16.20 43.89 -26.23
N ILE A 20 15.13 44.17 -26.99
CA ILE A 20 13.86 43.41 -26.88
C ILE A 20 14.07 41.95 -27.29
N GLY A 21 14.85 41.68 -28.34
CA GLY A 21 15.16 40.32 -28.79
C GLY A 21 15.89 39.50 -27.70
N ILE A 22 16.90 40.09 -27.06
CA ILE A 22 17.62 39.47 -25.96
C ILE A 22 16.70 39.27 -24.77
N LEU A 23 15.88 40.26 -24.41
CA LEU A 23 14.93 40.16 -23.30
C LEU A 23 13.91 39.04 -23.55
N ALA A 24 13.37 38.92 -24.75
CA ALA A 24 12.46 37.86 -25.13
C ALA A 24 13.13 36.48 -25.01
N MET A 25 14.39 36.33 -25.44
CA MET A 25 15.13 35.08 -25.33
C MET A 25 15.36 34.69 -23.88
N VAL A 26 15.75 35.63 -23.01
CA VAL A 26 15.94 35.41 -21.57
C VAL A 26 14.62 35.05 -20.90
N ALA A 27 13.52 35.71 -21.28
CA ALA A 27 12.19 35.39 -20.75
C ALA A 27 11.75 33.96 -21.10
N VAL A 28 11.96 33.53 -22.36
CA VAL A 28 11.64 32.15 -22.79
C VAL A 28 12.50 31.13 -22.07
N LEU A 29 13.80 31.38 -21.88
CA LEU A 29 14.70 30.47 -21.14
C LEU A 29 14.32 30.39 -19.65
N GLY A 30 13.97 31.53 -19.05
CA GLY A 30 13.50 31.59 -17.66
C GLY A 30 12.20 30.80 -17.47
N TRP A 31 11.25 30.93 -18.39
CA TRP A 31 9.99 30.19 -18.37
C TRP A 31 10.20 28.69 -18.50
N ARG A 32 11.05 28.24 -19.42
CA ARG A 32 11.39 26.82 -19.59
C ARG A 32 12.04 26.23 -18.35
N GLY A 33 12.93 26.99 -17.69
CA GLY A 33 13.56 26.57 -16.44
C GLY A 33 12.53 26.39 -15.33
N LEU A 34 11.62 27.37 -15.16
CA LEU A 34 10.56 27.31 -14.15
C LEU A 34 9.62 26.13 -14.39
N ASP A 35 9.18 25.92 -15.63
CA ASP A 35 8.30 24.82 -16.01
C ASP A 35 8.95 23.45 -15.72
N GLY A 36 10.26 23.32 -15.94
CA GLY A 36 11.05 22.13 -15.57
C GLY A 36 11.05 21.87 -14.05
N ILE A 37 11.22 22.93 -13.25
CA ILE A 37 11.19 22.83 -11.77
C ILE A 37 9.80 22.41 -11.28
N VAL A 38 8.73 23.00 -11.82
CA VAL A 38 7.34 22.67 -11.44
C VAL A 38 7.03 21.21 -11.75
N ARG A 39 7.40 20.72 -12.94
CA ARG A 39 7.21 19.31 -13.30
C ARG A 39 8.03 18.37 -12.43
N ALA A 40 9.27 18.69 -12.15
CA ALA A 40 10.12 17.88 -11.25
C ALA A 40 9.53 17.81 -9.84
N ARG A 41 9.02 18.94 -9.32
CA ARG A 41 8.36 19.00 -8.01
C ARG A 41 7.10 18.12 -7.97
N SER A 42 6.24 18.21 -8.99
CA SER A 42 5.03 17.38 -9.09
C SER A 42 5.36 15.89 -9.07
N SER A 43 6.32 15.46 -9.90
CA SER A 43 6.76 14.07 -9.95
C SER A 43 7.34 13.57 -8.61
N LEU A 44 8.15 14.40 -7.94
CA LEU A 44 8.68 14.05 -6.62
C LEU A 44 7.58 13.91 -5.57
N THR A 45 6.58 14.81 -5.58
CA THR A 45 5.44 14.73 -4.66
C THR A 45 4.65 13.45 -4.87
N GLU A 46 4.34 13.09 -6.11
CA GLU A 46 3.64 11.84 -6.44
C GLU A 46 4.43 10.60 -5.99
N GLN A 47 5.75 10.59 -6.18
CA GLN A 47 6.61 9.50 -5.71
C GLN A 47 6.62 9.39 -4.18
N MET A 48 6.69 10.53 -3.48
CA MET A 48 6.65 10.57 -2.01
C MET A 48 5.30 10.06 -1.48
N GLU A 49 4.18 10.48 -2.07
CA GLU A 49 2.84 10.01 -1.69
C GLU A 49 2.68 8.51 -1.94
N SER A 50 3.13 8.02 -3.09
CA SER A 50 3.12 6.59 -3.40
C SER A 50 3.95 5.77 -2.41
N THR A 51 5.16 6.23 -2.09
CA THR A 51 6.03 5.56 -1.12
C THR A 51 5.41 5.54 0.28
N ARG A 52 4.85 6.67 0.73
CA ARG A 52 4.17 6.78 2.02
C ARG A 52 2.95 5.87 2.09
N GLY A 53 2.11 5.85 1.05
CA GLY A 53 0.94 4.98 0.98
C GLY A 53 1.34 3.50 1.08
N MET A 54 2.42 3.10 0.40
CA MET A 54 2.94 1.74 0.47
C MET A 54 3.44 1.38 1.88
N GLN A 55 4.16 2.29 2.54
CA GLN A 55 4.61 2.09 3.92
C GLN A 55 3.43 1.90 4.87
N LEU A 56 2.38 2.72 4.75
CA LEU A 56 1.16 2.60 5.55
C LEU A 56 0.42 1.30 5.28
N ALA A 57 0.31 0.89 4.01
CA ALA A 57 -0.32 -0.38 3.63
C ALA A 57 0.42 -1.59 4.25
N PHE A 58 1.76 -1.60 4.18
CA PHE A 58 2.55 -2.66 4.81
C PHE A 58 2.52 -2.59 6.34
N ALA A 59 2.48 -1.42 6.95
CA ALA A 59 2.34 -1.28 8.41
C ALA A 59 0.98 -1.80 8.89
N GLN A 60 -0.09 -1.54 8.13
CA GLN A 60 -1.42 -2.05 8.44
C GLN A 60 -1.48 -3.58 8.29
N LEU A 61 -0.90 -4.14 7.21
CA LEU A 61 -0.76 -5.58 7.03
C LEU A 61 0.03 -6.22 8.17
N GLN A 62 1.12 -5.60 8.59
CA GLN A 62 1.94 -6.07 9.71
C GLN A 62 1.13 -6.12 10.99
N SER A 63 0.43 -5.06 11.33
CA SER A 63 -0.43 -5.00 12.52
C SER A 63 -1.53 -6.07 12.48
N ASP A 64 -2.18 -6.28 11.33
CA ASP A 64 -3.23 -7.30 11.21
C ASP A 64 -2.66 -8.72 11.33
N CYS A 65 -1.44 -8.97 10.81
CA CYS A 65 -0.75 -10.26 10.93
C CYS A 65 -0.27 -10.52 12.37
N GLU A 66 0.29 -9.53 13.06
CA GLU A 66 0.73 -9.64 14.45
C GLU A 66 -0.42 -9.96 15.42
N HIS A 67 -1.62 -9.45 15.09
CA HIS A 67 -2.84 -9.71 15.86
C HIS A 67 -3.68 -10.86 15.30
N ALA A 68 -3.14 -11.67 14.38
CA ALA A 68 -3.86 -12.83 13.85
C ALA A 68 -4.34 -13.72 15.01
N ALA A 69 -5.60 -14.17 14.92
CA ALA A 69 -6.22 -14.95 15.99
C ALA A 69 -5.55 -16.32 16.12
N ASP A 70 -5.30 -16.75 17.36
CA ASP A 70 -4.73 -18.04 17.66
C ASP A 70 -5.70 -19.19 17.30
N ALA A 71 -5.15 -20.26 16.73
CA ALA A 71 -5.93 -21.44 16.37
C ALA A 71 -6.63 -22.09 17.57
N SER A 72 -6.10 -21.94 18.79
CA SER A 72 -6.73 -22.44 20.02
C SER A 72 -8.08 -21.77 20.31
N ILE A 73 -8.22 -20.49 19.95
CA ILE A 73 -9.47 -19.72 20.13
C ILE A 73 -10.49 -20.10 19.04
N LEU A 74 -10.01 -20.33 17.83
CA LEU A 74 -10.86 -20.59 16.66
C LEU A 74 -11.25 -22.08 16.51
N GLY A 75 -10.50 -22.98 17.13
CA GLY A 75 -10.69 -24.43 17.00
C GLY A 75 -10.40 -24.91 15.57
N ARG A 76 -11.43 -25.47 14.89
CA ARG A 76 -11.30 -25.94 13.51
C ARG A 76 -11.67 -24.90 12.44
N ARG A 77 -11.94 -23.67 12.84
CA ARG A 77 -12.32 -22.60 11.90
C ARG A 77 -11.11 -22.11 11.11
N PRO A 78 -11.30 -21.74 9.85
CA PRO A 78 -10.24 -21.09 9.09
C PRO A 78 -9.92 -19.71 9.70
N PHE A 79 -8.64 -19.42 9.86
CA PHE A 79 -8.19 -18.10 10.33
C PHE A 79 -7.50 -17.27 9.23
N LEU A 80 -7.07 -17.96 8.15
CA LEU A 80 -6.41 -17.34 7.01
C LEU A 80 -6.87 -18.04 5.71
N LEU A 81 -7.24 -17.25 4.73
CA LEU A 81 -7.45 -17.66 3.36
C LEU A 81 -6.71 -16.68 2.45
N GLN A 82 -5.87 -17.21 1.55
CA GLN A 82 -5.19 -16.39 0.55
C GLN A 82 -5.38 -16.99 -0.84
N ASN A 83 -5.49 -16.09 -1.82
CA ASN A 83 -5.48 -16.34 -3.24
C ASN A 83 -4.79 -15.17 -3.94
N GLU A 84 -4.60 -15.25 -5.26
CA GLU A 84 -4.11 -14.11 -6.03
C GLU A 84 -5.00 -12.87 -5.82
N GLY A 85 -4.38 -11.77 -5.40
CA GLY A 85 -5.08 -10.51 -5.15
C GLY A 85 -6.00 -10.49 -3.92
N ARG A 86 -5.97 -11.52 -3.06
CA ARG A 86 -6.89 -11.64 -1.91
C ARG A 86 -6.22 -12.22 -0.67
N ILE A 87 -6.49 -11.60 0.48
CA ILE A 87 -6.18 -12.13 1.80
C ILE A 87 -7.41 -11.93 2.66
N THR A 88 -7.84 -12.99 3.36
CA THR A 88 -8.86 -12.90 4.40
C THR A 88 -8.30 -13.55 5.65
N LEU A 89 -8.29 -12.84 6.77
CA LEU A 89 -7.76 -13.33 8.02
C LEU A 89 -8.66 -12.93 9.20
N VAL A 90 -8.60 -13.70 10.28
CA VAL A 90 -9.24 -13.36 11.56
C VAL A 90 -8.18 -12.78 12.47
N ARG A 91 -8.45 -11.63 13.05
CA ARG A 91 -7.58 -11.03 14.08
C ARG A 91 -8.29 -10.89 15.41
N THR A 92 -7.52 -10.80 16.46
CA THR A 92 -7.97 -10.45 17.81
C THR A 92 -7.89 -8.92 17.97
N VAL A 93 -8.95 -8.34 18.52
CA VAL A 93 -9.04 -6.92 18.84
C VAL A 93 -9.11 -6.75 20.34
N PHE A 94 -8.24 -5.92 20.88
CA PHE A 94 -8.20 -5.57 22.30
C PHE A 94 -8.64 -4.13 22.47
N ASN A 95 -9.69 -3.91 23.25
CA ASN A 95 -10.11 -2.59 23.70
C ASN A 95 -9.82 -2.46 25.19
N GLU A 96 -9.53 -1.25 25.63
CA GLU A 96 -9.28 -0.96 27.04
C GLU A 96 -10.52 -1.32 27.88
N ASN A 97 -10.33 -2.12 28.93
CA ASN A 97 -11.38 -2.60 29.83
C ASN A 97 -12.46 -3.51 29.20
N GLU A 98 -12.24 -4.02 28.00
CA GLU A 98 -13.15 -4.97 27.35
C GLU A 98 -12.45 -6.32 27.11
N PRO A 99 -13.19 -7.43 27.17
CA PRO A 99 -12.64 -8.73 26.76
C PRO A 99 -12.31 -8.72 25.27
N ALA A 100 -11.26 -9.46 24.89
CA ALA A 100 -10.83 -9.64 23.50
C ALA A 100 -12.01 -10.06 22.60
N ARG A 101 -12.04 -9.50 21.41
CA ARG A 101 -13.03 -9.78 20.35
C ARG A 101 -12.32 -10.24 19.10
N LEU A 102 -13.03 -10.97 18.24
CA LEU A 102 -12.55 -11.43 16.94
C LEU A 102 -13.13 -10.56 15.83
N GLN A 103 -12.34 -10.30 14.80
CA GLN A 103 -12.70 -9.48 13.66
C GLN A 103 -12.16 -10.10 12.38
N VAL A 104 -12.97 -10.13 11.33
CA VAL A 104 -12.54 -10.58 9.99
C VAL A 104 -11.98 -9.40 9.22
N ILE A 105 -10.78 -9.55 8.69
CA ILE A 105 -10.11 -8.58 7.83
C ILE A 105 -9.98 -9.16 6.43
N ALA A 106 -10.34 -8.38 5.43
CA ALA A 106 -10.21 -8.76 4.04
C ALA A 106 -9.39 -7.71 3.26
N TYR A 107 -8.33 -8.17 2.59
CA TYR A 107 -7.57 -7.40 1.62
C TYR A 107 -7.94 -7.85 0.21
N ARG A 108 -8.13 -6.90 -0.70
CA ARG A 108 -8.50 -7.14 -2.09
C ARG A 108 -7.73 -6.20 -3.00
N LEU A 109 -7.23 -6.75 -4.11
CA LEU A 109 -6.76 -5.94 -5.24
C LEU A 109 -7.89 -5.80 -6.24
N VAL A 110 -8.42 -4.59 -6.39
CA VAL A 110 -9.53 -4.28 -7.32
C VAL A 110 -9.17 -3.02 -8.10
N ASN A 111 -9.21 -3.10 -9.42
CA ASN A 111 -8.95 -1.97 -10.33
C ASN A 111 -7.64 -1.22 -10.02
N GLY A 112 -6.59 -1.96 -9.66
CA GLY A 112 -5.28 -1.37 -9.34
C GLY A 112 -5.22 -0.69 -7.96
N GLN A 113 -6.20 -0.92 -7.10
CA GLN A 113 -6.24 -0.40 -5.74
C GLN A 113 -6.20 -1.55 -4.72
N LEU A 114 -5.33 -1.44 -3.73
CA LEU A 114 -5.33 -2.32 -2.56
C LEU A 114 -6.37 -1.78 -1.57
N LEU A 115 -7.42 -2.56 -1.41
CA LEU A 115 -8.53 -2.28 -0.52
C LEU A 115 -8.40 -3.11 0.75
N ARG A 116 -8.72 -2.53 1.89
CA ARG A 116 -8.88 -3.23 3.16
C ARG A 116 -10.30 -3.04 3.67
N ARG A 117 -10.91 -4.13 4.08
CA ARG A 117 -12.22 -4.13 4.72
C ARG A 117 -12.12 -4.83 6.08
N GLU A 118 -12.85 -4.35 7.05
CA GLU A 118 -12.95 -4.98 8.36
C GLU A 118 -14.41 -5.19 8.75
N SER A 119 -14.70 -6.34 9.32
CA SER A 119 -16.02 -6.65 9.85
C SER A 119 -16.24 -5.94 11.20
N ILE A 120 -17.45 -6.02 11.73
CA ILE A 120 -17.68 -5.77 13.15
C ILE A 120 -16.90 -6.76 14.00
N ALA A 121 -16.44 -6.32 15.18
CA ALA A 121 -15.76 -7.19 16.13
C ALA A 121 -16.81 -7.96 16.98
N THR A 122 -16.65 -9.28 17.09
CA THR A 122 -17.59 -10.16 17.80
C THR A 122 -16.88 -11.13 18.74
N ARG A 123 -17.61 -11.66 19.72
CA ARG A 123 -17.20 -12.79 20.56
C ARG A 123 -18.00 -14.04 20.24
N ASP A 124 -19.06 -13.91 19.44
CA ASP A 124 -19.87 -15.03 19.00
C ASP A 124 -19.24 -15.70 17.80
N LEU A 125 -18.87 -16.96 17.95
CA LEU A 125 -18.23 -17.75 16.90
C LEU A 125 -19.18 -18.07 15.74
N VAL A 126 -20.51 -18.13 15.97
CA VAL A 126 -21.50 -18.32 14.90
C VAL A 126 -21.59 -17.04 14.05
N GLN A 127 -21.60 -15.88 14.71
CA GLN A 127 -21.53 -14.60 14.01
C GLN A 127 -20.22 -14.45 13.24
N LEU A 128 -19.09 -14.87 13.84
CA LEU A 128 -17.79 -14.87 13.14
C LEU A 128 -17.82 -15.71 11.85
N ASP A 129 -18.44 -16.91 11.89
CA ASP A 129 -18.59 -17.76 10.70
C ASP A 129 -19.37 -17.05 9.59
N ALA A 130 -20.45 -16.35 9.94
CA ALA A 130 -21.24 -15.57 8.98
C ALA A 130 -20.41 -14.40 8.38
N LEU A 131 -19.66 -13.66 9.22
CA LEU A 131 -18.77 -12.58 8.79
C LEU A 131 -17.64 -13.09 7.90
N TRP A 132 -17.08 -14.25 8.22
CA TRP A 132 -16.06 -14.90 7.39
C TRP A 132 -16.61 -15.25 6.01
N GLN A 133 -17.77 -15.90 5.95
CA GLN A 133 -18.42 -16.24 4.68
C GLN A 133 -18.73 -14.99 3.84
N ALA A 134 -19.25 -13.94 4.47
CA ALA A 134 -19.52 -12.68 3.80
C ALA A 134 -18.23 -12.06 3.22
N ALA A 135 -17.13 -12.10 3.96
CA ALA A 135 -15.84 -11.59 3.49
C ALA A 135 -15.25 -12.43 2.34
N VAL A 136 -15.39 -13.77 2.38
CA VAL A 136 -14.88 -14.67 1.33
C VAL A 136 -15.68 -14.55 0.04
N THR A 137 -17.00 -14.40 0.14
CA THR A 137 -17.91 -14.29 -1.03
C THR A 137 -18.10 -12.87 -1.55
N ASP A 138 -17.43 -11.87 -0.94
CA ASP A 138 -17.60 -10.43 -1.24
C ASP A 138 -19.06 -9.93 -1.00
N ALA A 139 -19.83 -10.63 -0.17
CA ALA A 139 -21.19 -10.24 0.23
C ALA A 139 -21.19 -9.23 1.40
N ASP A 140 -20.04 -8.89 1.94
CA ASP A 140 -19.87 -7.91 3.00
C ASP A 140 -20.18 -6.50 2.48
N THR A 141 -21.10 -5.82 3.15
CA THR A 141 -21.57 -4.46 2.80
C THR A 141 -20.75 -3.35 3.45
N THR A 142 -19.82 -3.67 4.34
CA THR A 142 -18.95 -2.68 4.98
C THR A 142 -18.08 -1.98 3.91
N PRO A 143 -18.05 -0.65 3.85
CA PRO A 143 -17.26 0.05 2.85
C PRO A 143 -15.77 -0.22 3.05
N PRO A 144 -15.02 -0.56 1.98
CA PRO A 144 -13.59 -0.76 2.06
C PRO A 144 -12.84 0.56 2.18
N VAL A 145 -11.66 0.51 2.81
CA VAL A 145 -10.69 1.61 2.82
C VAL A 145 -9.65 1.35 1.74
N VAL A 146 -9.38 2.35 0.91
CA VAL A 146 -8.28 2.30 -0.07
C VAL A 146 -6.98 2.56 0.68
N LEU A 147 -6.07 1.59 0.67
CA LEU A 147 -4.74 1.72 1.28
C LEU A 147 -3.72 2.28 0.29
N GLN A 148 -3.73 1.78 -0.95
CA GLN A 148 -2.77 2.16 -1.98
C GLN A 148 -3.35 1.97 -3.37
N GLY A 149 -3.05 2.91 -4.26
CA GLY A 149 -3.33 2.81 -5.70
C GLY A 149 -2.08 2.43 -6.51
N GLY A 150 -2.27 2.21 -7.82
CA GLY A 150 -1.19 1.93 -8.76
C GLY A 150 -0.58 0.52 -8.63
N ILE A 151 -1.30 -0.43 -8.02
CA ILE A 151 -0.86 -1.82 -7.86
C ILE A 151 -1.35 -2.64 -9.06
N GLU A 152 -0.41 -3.29 -9.75
CA GLU A 152 -0.69 -4.12 -10.94
C GLU A 152 -1.00 -5.56 -10.58
N ALA A 153 -0.31 -6.09 -9.56
CA ALA A 153 -0.52 -7.46 -9.09
C ALA A 153 -0.18 -7.60 -7.61
N MET A 154 -0.87 -8.52 -6.94
CA MET A 154 -0.60 -8.93 -5.55
C MET A 154 -0.47 -10.45 -5.49
N GLY A 155 0.74 -10.93 -5.24
CA GLY A 155 1.04 -12.33 -4.91
C GLY A 155 1.05 -12.52 -3.40
N VAL A 156 0.60 -13.67 -2.94
CA VAL A 156 0.56 -14.02 -1.52
C VAL A 156 1.10 -15.42 -1.32
N LEU A 157 2.05 -15.57 -0.41
CA LEU A 157 2.61 -16.86 0.00
C LEU A 157 2.45 -17.03 1.51
N VAL A 158 2.32 -18.26 1.96
CA VAL A 158 2.30 -18.61 3.38
C VAL A 158 3.50 -19.47 3.75
N TRP A 159 4.03 -19.24 4.95
CA TRP A 159 5.08 -20.10 5.51
C TRP A 159 4.45 -21.26 6.26
N GLN A 160 4.61 -22.45 5.73
CA GLN A 160 4.08 -23.69 6.29
C GLN A 160 5.07 -24.84 6.04
N ASN A 161 5.32 -25.68 7.04
CA ASN A 161 6.22 -26.82 6.94
C ASN A 161 7.65 -26.46 6.45
N GLY A 162 8.18 -25.32 6.90
CA GLY A 162 9.53 -24.90 6.56
C GLY A 162 9.69 -24.36 5.12
N ALA A 163 8.60 -24.07 4.41
CA ALA A 163 8.65 -23.55 3.05
C ALA A 163 7.55 -22.52 2.77
N TRP A 164 7.82 -21.60 1.81
CA TRP A 164 6.82 -20.69 1.25
C TRP A 164 5.94 -21.41 0.23
N ARG A 165 4.61 -21.32 0.41
CA ARG A 165 3.61 -21.97 -0.43
C ARG A 165 2.56 -20.98 -0.92
N ALA A 166 2.08 -21.19 -2.14
CA ALA A 166 1.02 -20.36 -2.73
C ALA A 166 -0.37 -20.64 -2.15
N GLN A 167 -0.55 -21.80 -1.50
CA GLN A 167 -1.82 -22.19 -0.86
C GLN A 167 -1.52 -22.88 0.47
N VAL A 168 -2.44 -22.73 1.44
CA VAL A 168 -2.39 -23.45 2.69
C VAL A 168 -2.67 -24.93 2.41
N GLU A 169 -1.74 -25.81 2.76
CA GLU A 169 -1.96 -27.24 2.70
C GLU A 169 -2.83 -27.67 3.89
N THR A 170 -4.04 -28.12 3.59
CA THR A 170 -4.99 -28.65 4.57
C THR A 170 -4.82 -30.15 4.81
N ASN A 171 -4.14 -30.84 3.87
CA ASN A 171 -3.95 -32.30 3.93
C ASN A 171 -2.55 -32.66 3.40
N PRO A 172 -1.51 -32.69 4.25
CA PRO A 172 -0.15 -32.99 3.82
C PRO A 172 -0.01 -34.43 3.32
N PRO A 173 0.84 -34.69 2.32
CA PRO A 173 1.02 -36.01 1.72
C PRO A 173 1.72 -37.04 2.65
N ALA A 174 2.21 -36.62 3.80
CA ALA A 174 2.86 -37.49 4.79
C ALA A 174 2.24 -37.30 6.17
N PRO A 175 2.21 -38.36 7.02
CA PRO A 175 1.76 -38.24 8.41
C PRO A 175 2.68 -37.27 9.15
N VAL A 176 2.18 -36.10 9.46
CA VAL A 176 2.87 -35.14 10.33
C VAL A 176 2.66 -35.54 11.78
N THR A 177 3.76 -35.79 12.48
CA THR A 177 3.77 -36.27 13.87
C THR A 177 3.39 -35.20 14.90
N SER A 178 3.18 -33.95 14.49
CA SER A 178 2.77 -32.86 15.39
C SER A 178 1.81 -31.87 14.71
N ALA A 179 0.78 -31.46 15.43
CA ALA A 179 -0.14 -30.41 15.00
C ALA A 179 0.57 -29.07 14.66
N SER A 180 1.73 -28.83 15.26
CA SER A 180 2.60 -27.68 15.01
C SER A 180 3.15 -27.62 13.58
N ALA A 181 3.31 -28.78 12.92
CA ALA A 181 3.81 -28.84 11.54
C ALA A 181 2.81 -28.34 10.49
N LEU A 182 1.52 -28.28 10.83
CA LEU A 182 0.46 -27.76 9.94
C LEU A 182 0.21 -26.26 10.16
N ALA A 183 0.80 -25.65 11.19
CA ALA A 183 0.59 -24.26 11.51
C ALA A 183 1.20 -23.36 10.42
N VAL A 184 0.39 -22.43 9.94
CA VAL A 184 0.87 -21.31 9.13
C VAL A 184 1.41 -20.27 10.08
N THR A 185 2.71 -19.97 10.01
CA THR A 185 3.39 -19.05 10.93
C THR A 185 3.86 -17.77 10.26
N GLY A 186 3.76 -17.67 8.94
CA GLY A 186 4.17 -16.49 8.20
C GLY A 186 3.33 -16.24 6.97
N LEU A 187 3.24 -14.97 6.61
CA LEU A 187 2.61 -14.47 5.39
C LEU A 187 3.63 -13.63 4.61
N GLN A 188 3.78 -13.87 3.33
CA GLN A 188 4.59 -13.03 2.44
C GLN A 188 3.68 -12.41 1.39
N VAL A 189 3.77 -11.10 1.24
CA VAL A 189 3.04 -10.34 0.25
C VAL A 189 4.01 -9.74 -0.74
N VAL A 190 3.73 -9.96 -2.03
CA VAL A 190 4.50 -9.47 -3.16
C VAL A 190 3.62 -8.52 -3.95
N LEU A 191 3.95 -7.23 -3.96
CA LEU A 191 3.20 -6.21 -4.68
C LEU A 191 4.01 -5.74 -5.89
N ARG A 192 3.40 -5.84 -7.08
CA ARG A 192 3.91 -5.19 -8.28
C ARG A 192 3.20 -3.86 -8.44
N THR A 193 3.96 -2.78 -8.51
CA THR A 193 3.41 -1.42 -8.57
C THR A 193 3.94 -0.69 -9.78
N ARG A 194 3.11 0.17 -10.36
CA ARG A 194 3.52 1.04 -11.45
C ARG A 194 4.60 2.00 -10.97
N GLY A 195 5.70 2.10 -11.74
CA GLY A 195 6.83 2.98 -11.42
C GLY A 195 7.95 2.34 -10.60
N TYR A 196 7.78 1.09 -10.13
CA TYR A 196 8.85 0.32 -9.50
C TYR A 196 9.27 -0.84 -10.39
N PRO A 197 10.54 -0.93 -10.82
CA PRO A 197 10.99 -1.99 -11.72
C PRO A 197 11.01 -3.37 -11.06
N GLN A 198 11.12 -3.43 -9.73
CA GLN A 198 11.13 -4.66 -8.96
C GLN A 198 9.87 -4.76 -8.09
N PRO A 199 9.29 -5.95 -7.92
CA PRO A 199 8.18 -6.15 -7.01
C PRO A 199 8.63 -5.90 -5.55
N LEU A 200 7.77 -5.26 -4.78
CA LEU A 200 7.98 -5.03 -3.36
C LEU A 200 7.52 -6.28 -2.60
N THR A 201 8.46 -6.91 -1.89
CA THR A 201 8.20 -8.13 -1.12
C THR A 201 8.37 -7.85 0.36
N LYS A 202 7.37 -8.22 1.16
CA LYS A 202 7.46 -8.16 2.62
C LYS A 202 6.88 -9.43 3.25
N SER A 203 7.58 -9.94 4.26
CA SER A 203 7.16 -11.11 5.04
C SER A 203 6.75 -10.67 6.44
N PHE A 204 5.70 -11.28 6.96
CA PHE A 204 5.11 -11.02 8.25
C PHE A 204 5.01 -12.31 9.05
N LEU A 205 5.20 -12.24 10.36
CA LEU A 205 4.84 -13.32 11.27
C LEU A 205 3.35 -13.27 11.57
N LEU A 206 2.72 -14.41 11.74
CA LEU A 206 1.31 -14.54 12.10
C LEU A 206 1.18 -14.88 13.58
N GLY A 207 0.38 -14.08 14.29
CA GLY A 207 0.17 -14.21 15.72
C GLY A 207 1.22 -13.46 16.55
N SER A 208 0.91 -13.24 17.83
CA SER A 208 1.86 -12.72 18.82
C SER A 208 2.85 -13.84 19.18
N LEU A 209 4.14 -13.51 19.16
CA LEU A 209 5.20 -14.31 19.79
C LEU A 209 4.95 -14.45 21.29
#